data_4ed33ed28c8db1a7a43b106ec6d2c8ae
#
_entry.id   4ed33ed28c8db1a7a43b106ec6d2c8ae
#
_cell.length_a   1.000
_cell.length_b   1.000
_cell.length_c   1.000
_cell.angle_alpha   90.00
_cell.angle_beta   90.00
_cell.angle_gamma   90.00
#
_symmetry.space_group_name_H-M   'P 1'
#
loop_
_entity.id
_entity.type
_entity.pdbx_description
1 polymer ?
#
loop_
_entity_poly.entity_id
_entity_poly.type
_entity_poly.pdbx_seq_one_letter_code
_entity_poly.pdbx_strand_id
1 'polypeptide(L)'
;MADSNKIILKAEDLDGYLTSEDMNDLKSLEEMFKDTMKAFEPKDEAKIIEGYDKLGHEMQKICAKHPAIKVYSFVTEEGAHAECSRVISKLRDERTDHQEFMYYSQRAYEMLFRMAYTDQHSDKKGHIVVKTPVTFPVQNYAVHKIPDIDHKIENTVMCVMLRGALLPSMIMSKEIQEYSSHG
;
A
#
# COMPACT_ATOMS: atom_id res chain seq x y z
N MET A 1 19.55 4.79 31.93
CA MET A 1 19.24 4.24 30.60
C MET A 1 17.95 3.45 30.78
N ALA A 2 16.84 3.97 30.29
CA ALA A 2 15.56 3.32 30.45
C ALA A 2 15.47 2.18 29.44
N ASP A 3 15.37 0.95 29.95
CA ASP A 3 14.96 -0.21 29.18
C ASP A 3 13.63 0.13 28.48
N SER A 4 13.68 0.28 27.18
CA SER A 4 12.47 0.43 26.40
C SER A 4 11.71 -0.89 26.51
N ASN A 5 10.64 -0.94 27.26
CA ASN A 5 9.67 -2.03 27.26
C ASN A 5 9.11 -2.20 25.85
N LYS A 6 9.83 -2.93 25.02
CA LYS A 6 9.30 -3.39 23.74
C LYS A 6 8.26 -4.45 24.07
N ILE A 7 7.01 -4.11 23.90
CA ILE A 7 5.93 -5.09 23.88
C ILE A 7 6.13 -5.91 22.60
N ILE A 8 6.62 -7.13 22.77
CA ILE A 8 6.71 -8.10 21.68
C ILE A 8 5.47 -8.98 21.81
N LEU A 9 4.50 -8.79 20.90
CA LEU A 9 3.35 -9.69 20.82
C LEU A 9 3.83 -11.08 20.41
N LYS A 10 3.46 -12.08 21.20
CA LYS A 10 3.68 -13.49 20.89
C LYS A 10 2.38 -14.10 20.38
N ALA A 11 2.49 -15.24 19.70
CA ALA A 11 1.31 -15.97 19.23
C ALA A 11 0.33 -16.31 20.38
N GLU A 12 0.85 -16.56 21.58
CA GLU A 12 0.07 -16.86 22.78
C GLU A 12 -0.77 -15.65 23.26
N ASP A 13 -0.32 -14.43 22.98
CA ASP A 13 -1.06 -13.20 23.34
C ASP A 13 -2.30 -12.99 22.45
N LEU A 14 -2.39 -13.73 21.34
CA LEU A 14 -3.51 -13.74 20.40
C LEU A 14 -4.44 -14.94 20.61
N ASP A 15 -4.20 -15.75 21.63
CA ASP A 15 -5.02 -16.90 21.95
C ASP A 15 -6.47 -16.47 22.22
N GLY A 16 -7.43 -17.14 21.56
CA GLY A 16 -8.84 -16.80 21.59
C GLY A 16 -9.29 -15.74 20.55
N TYR A 17 -8.36 -15.05 19.87
CA TYR A 17 -8.68 -14.13 18.77
C TYR A 17 -8.50 -14.75 17.39
N LEU A 18 -7.66 -15.78 17.28
CA LEU A 18 -7.37 -16.49 16.04
C LEU A 18 -7.92 -17.91 16.12
N THR A 19 -8.34 -18.42 14.97
CA THR A 19 -8.69 -19.84 14.87
C THR A 19 -7.44 -20.73 14.96
N SER A 20 -7.64 -22.03 15.24
CA SER A 20 -6.52 -22.98 15.22
C SER A 20 -5.85 -23.08 13.85
N GLU A 21 -6.61 -22.84 12.77
CA GLU A 21 -6.07 -22.78 11.41
C GLU A 21 -5.18 -21.55 11.24
N ASP A 22 -5.65 -20.36 11.64
CA ASP A 22 -4.86 -19.13 11.57
C ASP A 22 -3.56 -19.23 12.37
N MET A 23 -3.61 -19.88 13.54
CA MET A 23 -2.43 -20.12 14.36
C MET A 23 -1.42 -21.06 13.69
N ASN A 24 -1.88 -22.07 12.96
CA ASN A 24 -0.99 -22.97 12.21
C ASN A 24 -0.38 -22.24 11.01
N ASP A 25 -1.15 -21.42 10.31
CA ASP A 25 -0.68 -20.59 9.21
C ASP A 25 0.42 -19.63 9.67
N LEU A 26 0.22 -18.97 10.81
CA LEU A 26 1.24 -18.06 11.39
C LEU A 26 2.52 -18.79 11.78
N LYS A 27 2.42 -19.98 12.37
CA LYS A 27 3.60 -20.79 12.70
C LYS A 27 4.37 -21.21 11.46
N SER A 28 3.67 -21.62 10.41
CA SER A 28 4.29 -21.99 9.12
C SER A 28 5.05 -20.80 8.53
N LEU A 29 4.45 -19.60 8.50
CA LEU A 29 5.10 -18.38 8.04
C LEU A 29 6.33 -18.01 8.89
N GLU A 30 6.24 -18.19 10.22
CA GLU A 30 7.36 -17.92 11.12
C GLU A 30 8.55 -18.85 10.85
N GLU A 31 8.29 -20.14 10.61
CA GLU A 31 9.33 -21.10 10.25
C GLU A 31 9.99 -20.77 8.91
N MET A 32 9.19 -20.47 7.89
CA MET A 32 9.69 -20.05 6.57
C MET A 32 10.53 -18.78 6.67
N PHE A 33 10.11 -17.81 7.48
CA PHE A 33 10.88 -16.60 7.73
C PHE A 33 12.20 -16.89 8.42
N LYS A 34 12.20 -17.71 9.46
CA LYS A 34 13.44 -18.13 10.17
C LYS A 34 14.42 -18.83 9.22
N ASP A 35 13.93 -19.68 8.31
CA ASP A 35 14.77 -20.35 7.34
C ASP A 35 15.35 -19.37 6.31
N THR A 36 14.56 -18.42 5.86
CA THR A 36 15.04 -17.34 4.97
C THR A 36 16.12 -16.51 5.66
N MET A 37 15.93 -16.18 6.93
CA MET A 37 16.92 -15.42 7.71
C MET A 37 18.29 -16.09 7.83
N LYS A 38 18.36 -17.42 7.80
CA LYS A 38 19.64 -18.14 7.78
C LYS A 38 20.49 -17.85 6.54
N ALA A 39 19.88 -17.42 5.45
CA ALA A 39 20.59 -17.07 4.20
C ALA A 39 21.24 -15.68 4.25
N PHE A 40 20.96 -14.85 5.26
CA PHE A 40 21.60 -13.55 5.44
C PHE A 40 23.06 -13.63 5.88
N GLU A 41 23.44 -14.73 6.52
CA GLU A 41 24.84 -15.05 6.84
C GLU A 41 25.20 -16.41 6.20
N PRO A 42 25.85 -16.43 5.05
CA PRO A 42 26.87 -15.54 4.45
C PRO A 42 26.37 -14.56 3.35
N LYS A 43 25.19 -14.03 3.43
CA LYS A 43 24.60 -13.09 2.45
C LYS A 43 24.41 -13.71 1.05
N ASP A 44 23.76 -14.84 1.01
CA ASP A 44 23.39 -15.54 -0.22
C ASP A 44 22.13 -14.86 -0.82
N GLU A 45 22.34 -13.87 -1.70
CA GLU A 45 21.25 -13.09 -2.28
C GLU A 45 20.23 -13.95 -3.04
N ALA A 46 20.68 -15.00 -3.72
CA ALA A 46 19.79 -15.89 -4.46
C ALA A 46 18.84 -16.64 -3.54
N LYS A 47 19.34 -17.17 -2.42
CA LYS A 47 18.52 -17.85 -1.42
C LYS A 47 17.62 -16.90 -0.65
N ILE A 48 18.08 -15.67 -0.41
CA ILE A 48 17.25 -14.63 0.22
C ILE A 48 16.06 -14.32 -0.68
N ILE A 49 16.29 -14.07 -1.98
CA ILE A 49 15.22 -13.79 -2.95
C ILE A 49 14.26 -14.97 -3.03
N GLU A 50 14.75 -16.19 -3.21
CA GLU A 50 13.91 -17.40 -3.27
C GLU A 50 13.07 -17.59 -1.98
N GLY A 51 13.66 -17.32 -0.82
CA GLY A 51 12.97 -17.41 0.46
C GLY A 51 11.84 -16.39 0.59
N TYR A 52 12.08 -15.15 0.19
CA TYR A 52 11.05 -14.11 0.18
C TYR A 52 9.95 -14.38 -0.84
N ASP A 53 10.28 -14.91 -2.01
CA ASP A 53 9.28 -15.31 -3.01
C ASP A 53 8.36 -16.39 -2.47
N LYS A 54 8.93 -17.43 -1.86
CA LYS A 54 8.14 -18.50 -1.21
C LYS A 54 7.25 -17.96 -0.10
N LEU A 55 7.79 -17.10 0.74
CA LEU A 55 7.05 -16.44 1.83
C LEU A 55 5.90 -15.59 1.28
N GLY A 56 6.15 -14.82 0.23
CA GLY A 56 5.15 -14.00 -0.44
C GLY A 56 4.00 -14.83 -1.02
N HIS A 57 4.31 -15.94 -1.68
CA HIS A 57 3.30 -16.87 -2.21
C HIS A 57 2.44 -17.49 -1.09
N GLU A 58 3.06 -17.88 0.03
CA GLU A 58 2.32 -18.47 1.13
C GLU A 58 1.42 -17.43 1.81
N MET A 59 1.90 -16.21 2.02
CA MET A 59 1.09 -15.10 2.51
C MET A 59 -0.11 -14.82 1.60
N GLN A 60 0.06 -14.87 0.28
CA GLN A 60 -1.06 -14.71 -0.66
C GLN A 60 -2.11 -15.79 -0.50
N LYS A 61 -1.70 -17.06 -0.35
CA LYS A 61 -2.64 -18.17 -0.14
C LYS A 61 -3.43 -18.02 1.16
N ILE A 62 -2.78 -17.60 2.23
CA ILE A 62 -3.43 -17.37 3.51
C ILE A 62 -4.41 -16.21 3.40
N CYS A 63 -3.99 -15.08 2.83
CA CYS A 63 -4.86 -13.91 2.68
C CYS A 63 -6.02 -14.16 1.71
N ALA A 64 -5.89 -15.07 0.74
CA ALA A 64 -6.98 -15.46 -0.14
C ALA A 64 -8.17 -16.12 0.59
N LYS A 65 -7.95 -16.65 1.80
CA LYS A 65 -9.01 -17.15 2.68
C LYS A 65 -9.87 -16.01 3.24
N HIS A 66 -9.37 -14.77 3.21
CA HIS A 66 -9.99 -13.57 3.76
C HIS A 66 -10.24 -12.54 2.65
N PRO A 67 -11.38 -12.58 1.93
CA PRO A 67 -11.61 -11.73 0.74
C PRO A 67 -11.52 -10.21 0.97
N ALA A 68 -11.67 -9.77 2.23
CA ALA A 68 -11.53 -8.37 2.62
C ALA A 68 -10.06 -7.91 2.68
N ILE A 69 -9.09 -8.85 2.68
CA ILE A 69 -7.66 -8.55 2.78
C ILE A 69 -7.03 -8.72 1.40
N LYS A 70 -6.47 -7.64 0.87
CA LYS A 70 -5.70 -7.66 -0.37
C LYS A 70 -4.23 -7.45 -0.03
N VAL A 71 -3.40 -8.45 -0.37
CA VAL A 71 -1.96 -8.38 -0.15
C VAL A 71 -1.26 -8.31 -1.50
N TYR A 72 -0.43 -7.28 -1.66
CA TYR A 72 0.46 -7.13 -2.80
C TYR A 72 1.84 -7.66 -2.38
N SER A 73 2.28 -8.75 -2.97
CA SER A 73 3.59 -9.36 -2.71
C SER A 73 4.51 -9.18 -3.92
N PHE A 74 5.79 -9.54 -3.76
CA PHE A 74 6.79 -9.49 -4.84
C PHE A 74 6.42 -10.30 -6.08
N VAL A 75 5.44 -11.18 -5.99
CA VAL A 75 5.07 -12.16 -7.02
C VAL A 75 3.87 -11.75 -7.83
N THR A 76 3.18 -10.67 -7.47
CA THR A 76 2.03 -10.21 -8.25
C THR A 76 2.50 -9.49 -9.52
N GLU A 77 2.11 -10.01 -10.68
CA GLU A 77 2.52 -9.53 -12.00
C GLU A 77 1.76 -8.27 -12.49
N GLU A 78 0.91 -7.67 -11.68
CA GLU A 78 0.08 -6.54 -12.11
C GLU A 78 0.82 -5.21 -12.15
N GLY A 79 0.57 -4.42 -13.19
CA GLY A 79 1.37 -3.27 -13.62
C GLY A 79 1.73 -2.17 -12.61
N ALA A 80 0.97 -1.98 -11.53
CA ALA A 80 1.32 -1.01 -10.47
C ALA A 80 2.35 -1.56 -9.47
N HIS A 81 2.61 -2.85 -9.49
CA HIS A 81 3.35 -3.56 -8.46
C HIS A 81 4.84 -3.25 -8.45
N ALA A 82 5.45 -3.21 -9.63
CA ALA A 82 6.88 -2.88 -9.75
C ALA A 82 7.18 -1.48 -9.22
N GLU A 83 6.29 -0.51 -9.47
CA GLU A 83 6.44 0.86 -8.96
C GLU A 83 6.25 0.91 -7.44
N CYS A 84 5.27 0.19 -6.89
CA CYS A 84 5.10 0.06 -5.44
C CYS A 84 6.35 -0.53 -4.78
N SER A 85 6.88 -1.62 -5.32
CA SER A 85 8.09 -2.27 -4.80
C SER A 85 9.30 -1.33 -4.85
N ARG A 86 9.45 -0.56 -5.92
CA ARG A 86 10.50 0.44 -6.06
C ARG A 86 10.39 1.53 -4.98
N VAL A 87 9.20 2.07 -4.77
CA VAL A 87 8.94 3.10 -3.75
C VAL A 87 9.21 2.54 -2.35
N ILE A 88 8.70 1.35 -2.04
CA ILE A 88 8.91 0.69 -0.74
C ILE A 88 10.40 0.39 -0.51
N SER A 89 11.13 -0.06 -1.54
CA SER A 89 12.56 -0.33 -1.41
C SER A 89 13.33 0.92 -0.99
N LYS A 90 12.99 2.08 -1.58
CA LYS A 90 13.59 3.36 -1.22
C LYS A 90 13.25 3.81 0.20
N LEU A 91 12.01 3.62 0.64
CA LEU A 91 11.60 3.95 2.01
C LEU A 91 12.28 3.07 3.07
N ARG A 92 12.76 1.89 2.70
CA ARG A 92 13.43 0.92 3.59
C ARG A 92 14.95 0.94 3.48
N ASP A 93 15.52 1.62 2.50
CA ASP A 93 16.98 1.72 2.34
C ASP A 93 17.55 2.68 3.38
N GLU A 94 18.48 2.21 4.19
CA GLU A 94 19.17 3.03 5.21
C GLU A 94 19.96 4.22 4.64
N ARG A 95 20.27 4.17 3.33
CA ARG A 95 21.00 5.22 2.61
C ARG A 95 20.09 6.32 2.09
N THR A 96 18.77 6.14 2.16
CA THR A 96 17.81 7.16 1.72
C THR A 96 17.89 8.38 2.63
N ASP A 97 18.18 9.53 2.05
CA ASP A 97 18.25 10.78 2.79
C ASP A 97 16.84 11.33 3.12
N HIS A 98 16.83 12.42 3.90
CA HIS A 98 15.57 13.03 4.33
C HIS A 98 14.71 13.54 3.17
N GLN A 99 15.32 14.12 2.13
CA GLN A 99 14.56 14.67 0.98
C GLN A 99 13.98 13.54 0.14
N GLU A 100 14.76 12.51 -0.13
CA GLU A 100 14.31 11.31 -0.82
C GLU A 100 13.21 10.62 -0.03
N PHE A 101 13.36 10.50 1.31
CA PHE A 101 12.35 9.89 2.17
C PHE A 101 11.01 10.63 2.08
N MET A 102 11.02 11.96 2.14
CA MET A 102 9.81 12.78 2.00
C MET A 102 9.16 12.60 0.62
N TYR A 103 9.96 12.61 -0.44
CA TYR A 103 9.47 12.39 -1.80
C TYR A 103 8.80 11.02 -1.96
N TYR A 104 9.47 9.96 -1.53
CA TYR A 104 8.93 8.59 -1.66
C TYR A 104 7.76 8.34 -0.72
N SER A 105 7.73 8.99 0.45
CA SER A 105 6.57 8.93 1.35
C SER A 105 5.33 9.55 0.70
N GLN A 106 5.45 10.74 0.13
CA GLN A 106 4.35 11.35 -0.61
C GLN A 106 3.88 10.44 -1.73
N ARG A 107 4.80 9.94 -2.56
CA ARG A 107 4.49 9.06 -3.68
C ARG A 107 3.80 7.77 -3.24
N ALA A 108 4.22 7.18 -2.11
CA ALA A 108 3.59 5.98 -1.56
C ALA A 108 2.13 6.23 -1.18
N TYR A 109 1.83 7.36 -0.55
CA TYR A 109 0.46 7.70 -0.15
C TYR A 109 -0.43 8.08 -1.34
N GLU A 110 0.10 8.77 -2.36
CA GLU A 110 -0.60 9.01 -3.63
C GLU A 110 -0.97 7.69 -4.32
N MET A 111 -0.03 6.74 -4.37
CA MET A 111 -0.30 5.41 -4.94
C MET A 111 -1.34 4.64 -4.11
N LEU A 112 -1.24 4.69 -2.79
CA LEU A 112 -2.21 4.05 -1.90
C LEU A 112 -3.61 4.62 -2.09
N PHE A 113 -3.73 5.94 -2.23
CA PHE A 113 -5.00 6.60 -2.54
C PHE A 113 -5.59 6.09 -3.86
N ARG A 114 -4.78 6.06 -4.91
CA ARG A 114 -5.22 5.54 -6.21
C ARG A 114 -5.71 4.11 -6.12
N MET A 115 -4.97 3.23 -5.47
CA MET A 115 -5.36 1.83 -5.27
C MET A 115 -6.67 1.70 -4.48
N ALA A 116 -6.87 2.53 -3.46
CA ALA A 116 -8.06 2.47 -2.62
C ALA A 116 -9.32 3.01 -3.32
N TYR A 117 -9.18 4.07 -4.11
CA TYR A 117 -10.32 4.83 -4.61
C TYR A 117 -10.51 4.74 -6.14
N THR A 118 -9.45 4.62 -6.93
CA THR A 118 -9.53 4.76 -8.38
C THR A 118 -9.39 3.45 -9.15
N ASP A 119 -8.71 2.45 -8.63
CA ASP A 119 -8.46 1.17 -9.31
C ASP A 119 -9.65 0.20 -9.31
N GLN A 120 -10.65 0.47 -8.50
CA GLN A 120 -11.87 -0.34 -8.57
C GLN A 120 -12.71 0.11 -9.75
N HIS A 121 -13.08 -0.83 -10.61
CA HIS A 121 -13.96 -0.64 -11.73
C HIS A 121 -15.26 0.05 -11.29
N SER A 122 -15.25 1.37 -11.33
CA SER A 122 -16.47 2.13 -11.23
C SER A 122 -17.09 2.15 -12.62
N ASP A 123 -18.25 1.51 -12.79
CA ASP A 123 -19.03 1.60 -14.03
C ASP A 123 -19.52 3.04 -14.28
N LYS A 124 -19.47 3.88 -13.26
CA LYS A 124 -19.81 5.28 -13.33
C LYS A 124 -18.55 6.12 -13.57
N LYS A 125 -18.59 6.93 -14.60
CA LYS A 125 -17.54 7.90 -14.92
C LYS A 125 -18.10 9.29 -14.88
N GLY A 126 -17.43 10.17 -14.12
CA GLY A 126 -17.65 11.59 -14.17
C GLY A 126 -17.00 12.19 -15.42
N HIS A 127 -17.40 13.40 -15.79
CA HIS A 127 -16.82 14.14 -16.87
C HIS A 127 -16.41 15.52 -16.38
N ILE A 128 -15.18 15.93 -16.68
CA ILE A 128 -14.71 17.31 -16.50
C ILE A 128 -14.62 17.96 -17.86
N VAL A 129 -15.27 19.12 -18.00
CA VAL A 129 -15.18 19.95 -19.19
C VAL A 129 -14.29 21.15 -18.87
N VAL A 130 -13.17 21.26 -19.53
CA VAL A 130 -12.22 22.37 -19.35
C VAL A 130 -12.11 23.20 -20.60
N LYS A 131 -11.99 24.53 -20.43
CA LYS A 131 -11.66 25.44 -21.51
C LYS A 131 -10.15 25.40 -21.73
N THR A 132 -9.73 25.17 -22.95
CA THR A 132 -8.31 25.12 -23.30
C THR A 132 -7.87 26.44 -23.98
N PRO A 133 -6.59 26.83 -23.85
CA PRO A 133 -6.03 27.96 -24.55
C PRO A 133 -5.81 27.71 -26.06
N VAL A 134 -5.97 26.46 -26.49
CA VAL A 134 -5.75 26.04 -27.88
C VAL A 134 -6.99 26.33 -28.69
N THR A 135 -6.87 27.26 -29.66
CA THR A 135 -7.99 27.71 -30.50
C THR A 135 -8.01 27.10 -31.90
N PHE A 136 -6.95 26.37 -32.27
CA PHE A 136 -6.82 25.72 -33.57
C PHE A 136 -6.30 24.29 -33.40
N PRO A 137 -6.81 23.29 -34.10
CA PRO A 137 -7.72 23.39 -35.25
C PRO A 137 -9.21 23.54 -34.93
N VAL A 138 -9.71 23.50 -33.71
CA VAL A 138 -11.14 23.87 -33.47
C VAL A 138 -11.61 23.78 -32.02
N GLN A 139 -10.86 23.24 -31.07
CA GLN A 139 -11.45 22.94 -29.77
C GLN A 139 -11.02 23.93 -28.67
N ASN A 140 -11.94 24.84 -28.32
CA ASN A 140 -11.79 25.65 -27.11
C ASN A 140 -12.06 24.84 -25.80
N TYR A 141 -12.58 23.63 -25.91
CA TYR A 141 -12.96 22.79 -24.78
C TYR A 141 -12.43 21.37 -24.94
N ALA A 142 -12.02 20.79 -23.84
CA ALA A 142 -11.68 19.39 -23.74
C ALA A 142 -12.59 18.71 -22.70
N VAL A 143 -13.02 17.49 -23.00
CA VAL A 143 -13.83 16.66 -22.10
C VAL A 143 -12.97 15.48 -21.63
N HIS A 144 -12.77 15.39 -20.34
CA HIS A 144 -12.01 14.28 -19.72
C HIS A 144 -12.97 13.40 -18.95
N LYS A 145 -12.80 12.09 -19.12
CA LYS A 145 -13.49 11.09 -18.31
C LYS A 145 -12.64 10.80 -17.09
N ILE A 146 -13.22 10.96 -15.92
CA ILE A 146 -12.56 10.67 -14.64
C ILE A 146 -13.34 9.59 -13.89
N PRO A 147 -12.70 8.85 -12.97
CA PRO A 147 -13.43 7.97 -12.06
C PRO A 147 -14.43 8.78 -11.23
N ASP A 148 -15.68 8.33 -11.16
CA ASP A 148 -16.64 8.90 -10.21
C ASP A 148 -16.37 8.31 -8.82
N ILE A 149 -15.63 9.03 -8.01
CA ILE A 149 -15.27 8.63 -6.65
C ILE A 149 -15.97 9.46 -5.57
N ASP A 150 -16.77 10.47 -5.95
CA ASP A 150 -17.44 11.36 -5.00
C ASP A 150 -18.27 10.56 -3.98
N HIS A 151 -19.04 9.59 -4.43
CA HIS A 151 -19.82 8.74 -3.52
C HIS A 151 -18.95 7.98 -2.50
N LYS A 152 -17.75 7.55 -2.88
CA LYS A 152 -16.82 6.89 -1.94
C LYS A 152 -16.26 7.90 -0.95
N ILE A 153 -15.90 9.09 -1.44
CA ILE A 153 -15.36 10.17 -0.61
C ILE A 153 -16.40 10.61 0.42
N GLU A 154 -17.63 10.86 0.02
CA GLU A 154 -18.74 11.27 0.90
C GLU A 154 -19.03 10.26 2.03
N ASN A 155 -18.81 8.98 1.77
CA ASN A 155 -19.02 7.90 2.74
C ASN A 155 -17.73 7.49 3.48
N THR A 156 -16.64 8.25 3.35
CA THR A 156 -15.36 7.95 3.99
C THR A 156 -15.15 8.81 5.23
N VAL A 157 -14.75 8.15 6.32
CA VAL A 157 -14.29 8.82 7.54
C VAL A 157 -12.80 8.56 7.71
N MET A 158 -12.00 9.61 7.74
CA MET A 158 -10.57 9.49 7.95
C MET A 158 -10.23 9.51 9.45
N CYS A 159 -9.83 8.36 9.99
CA CYS A 159 -9.34 8.24 11.36
C CYS A 159 -7.83 8.44 11.40
N VAL A 160 -7.38 9.49 12.07
CA VAL A 160 -5.96 9.87 12.14
C VAL A 160 -5.40 9.50 13.51
N MET A 161 -4.49 8.53 13.55
CA MET A 161 -3.76 8.18 14.76
C MET A 161 -2.58 9.13 14.97
N LEU A 162 -2.71 9.98 15.98
CA LEU A 162 -1.67 10.93 16.31
C LEU A 162 -0.51 10.19 17.01
N ARG A 163 0.69 10.55 16.71
CA ARG A 163 1.23 11.64 15.88
C ARG A 163 1.76 11.12 14.54
N GLY A 164 2.01 9.82 14.41
CA GLY A 164 2.64 9.23 13.23
C GLY A 164 1.82 9.37 11.94
N ALA A 165 0.50 9.40 12.04
CA ALA A 165 -0.37 9.51 10.88
C ALA A 165 -0.66 10.97 10.44
N LEU A 166 -0.03 11.97 11.06
CA LEU A 166 -0.31 13.37 10.71
C LEU A 166 0.12 13.70 9.27
N LEU A 167 1.37 13.39 8.89
CA LEU A 167 1.84 13.62 7.53
C LEU A 167 1.04 12.83 6.50
N PRO A 168 0.82 11.51 6.65
CA PRO A 168 -0.07 10.76 5.79
C PRO A 168 -1.46 11.37 5.62
N SER A 169 -2.08 11.82 6.71
CA SER A 169 -3.42 12.39 6.65
C SER A 169 -3.47 13.70 5.85
N MET A 170 -2.43 14.52 5.92
CA MET A 170 -2.33 15.76 5.12
C MET A 170 -2.24 15.44 3.62
N ILE A 171 -1.44 14.44 3.24
CA ILE A 171 -1.31 14.00 1.85
C ILE A 171 -2.65 13.44 1.37
N MET A 172 -3.25 12.53 2.12
CA MET A 172 -4.53 11.92 1.76
C MET A 172 -5.67 12.94 1.68
N SER A 173 -5.71 13.91 2.57
CA SER A 173 -6.69 15.00 2.54
C SER A 173 -6.57 15.83 1.28
N LYS A 174 -5.34 16.11 0.83
CA LYS A 174 -5.11 16.84 -0.41
C LYS A 174 -5.54 16.02 -1.63
N GLU A 175 -5.20 14.74 -1.69
CA GLU A 175 -5.65 13.84 -2.76
C GLU A 175 -7.18 13.80 -2.86
N ILE A 176 -7.87 13.69 -1.71
CA ILE A 176 -9.33 13.72 -1.66
C ILE A 176 -9.88 15.02 -2.24
N GLN A 177 -9.29 16.16 -1.89
CA GLN A 177 -9.73 17.45 -2.40
C GLN A 177 -9.54 17.60 -3.92
N GLU A 178 -8.40 17.14 -4.43
CA GLU A 178 -8.08 17.22 -5.88
C GLU A 178 -8.96 16.30 -6.74
N TYR A 179 -9.43 15.18 -6.18
CA TYR A 179 -10.30 14.25 -6.90
C TYR A 179 -11.79 14.51 -6.70
N SER A 180 -12.17 15.34 -5.75
CA SER A 180 -13.58 15.72 -5.58
C SER A 180 -14.04 16.61 -6.72
N SER A 181 -15.17 16.27 -7.34
CA SER A 181 -15.78 17.10 -8.40
C SER A 181 -16.45 18.37 -7.86
N HIS A 182 -16.51 18.52 -6.55
CA HIS A 182 -17.15 19.62 -5.84
C HIS A 182 -16.16 20.57 -5.16
N GLY A 183 -14.88 20.52 -5.56
CA GLY A 183 -13.82 21.38 -5.03
C GLY A 183 -13.93 22.86 -5.40
#